data_ba9c3f7822254dee65d71dbe5cf42d56
#
_entry.id   ba9c3f7822254dee65d71dbe5cf42d56
#
_cell.length_a   1.000
_cell.length_b   1.000
_cell.length_c   1.000
_cell.angle_alpha   90.00
_cell.angle_beta   90.00
_cell.angle_gamma   90.00
#
_symmetry.space_group_name_H-M   'P 1'
#
loop_
_entity.id
_entity.type
_entity.pdbx_description
1 polymer ?
#
loop_
_entity_poly.entity_id
_entity_poly.type
_entity_poly.pdbx_seq_one_letter_code
_entity_poly.pdbx_strand_id
1 'polypeptide(L)'
;MVIIKRRSRIDITEEILDIAMEGANKTQIVYNANLNFITANKYLDMLIKKNLIKKKGDKYITTERGKTFQKLAKTLELDLDNNEKII
;
A
#
# COMPACT_ATOMS: atom_id res chain seq x y z
N MET A 1 -23.67 7.13 13.77
CA MET A 1 -22.99 5.85 14.00
C MET A 1 -21.63 5.84 13.30
N VAL A 2 -20.60 5.53 14.05
CA VAL A 2 -19.26 5.50 13.46
C VAL A 2 -18.99 4.09 12.96
N ILE A 3 -18.76 3.96 11.67
CA ILE A 3 -18.37 2.68 11.09
C ILE A 3 -16.85 2.66 11.05
N ILE A 4 -16.25 1.80 11.86
CA ILE A 4 -14.81 1.62 11.84
C ILE A 4 -14.50 0.60 10.76
N LYS A 5 -13.99 1.08 9.64
CA LYS A 5 -13.60 0.20 8.56
C LYS A 5 -12.19 -0.31 8.85
N ARG A 6 -12.06 -1.62 9.03
CA ARG A 6 -10.75 -2.24 9.17
C ARG A 6 -10.04 -2.22 7.82
N ARG A 7 -8.80 -1.78 7.85
CA ARG A 7 -7.96 -1.82 6.66
C ARG A 7 -7.37 -3.23 6.51
N SER A 8 -7.49 -3.81 5.33
CA SER A 8 -6.87 -5.08 5.03
C SER A 8 -5.38 -4.88 4.75
N ARG A 9 -4.63 -5.99 4.67
CA ARG A 9 -3.22 -5.94 4.27
C ARG A 9 -3.05 -5.34 2.89
N ILE A 10 -3.98 -5.64 1.99
CA ILE A 10 -3.96 -5.09 0.63
C ILE A 10 -4.19 -3.58 0.67
N ASP A 11 -5.14 -3.12 1.47
CA ASP A 11 -5.41 -1.69 1.64
C ASP A 11 -4.18 -0.93 2.13
N ILE A 12 -3.52 -1.46 3.16
CA ILE A 12 -2.31 -0.85 3.71
C ILE A 12 -1.18 -0.86 2.68
N THR A 13 -1.01 -1.97 1.98
CA THR A 13 0.00 -2.10 0.92
C THR A 13 -0.23 -1.06 -0.17
N GLU A 14 -1.47 -0.93 -0.66
CA GLU A 14 -1.81 0.08 -1.67
C GLU A 14 -1.51 1.49 -1.20
N GLU A 15 -1.85 1.82 0.04
CA GLU A 15 -1.58 3.14 0.59
C GLU A 15 -0.08 3.43 0.64
N ILE A 16 0.72 2.47 1.09
CA ILE A 16 2.17 2.64 1.14
C ILE A 16 2.75 2.82 -0.26
N LEU A 17 2.32 1.99 -1.21
CA LEU A 17 2.80 2.10 -2.59
C LEU A 17 2.42 3.45 -3.22
N ASP A 18 1.24 3.95 -2.89
CA ASP A 18 0.77 5.24 -3.38
C ASP A 18 1.63 6.39 -2.81
N ILE A 19 1.87 6.36 -1.51
CA ILE A 19 2.69 7.36 -0.83
C ILE A 19 4.12 7.36 -1.36
N ALA A 20 4.66 6.19 -1.64
CA ALA A 20 6.04 6.01 -2.11
C ALA A 20 6.20 6.13 -3.63
N MET A 21 5.14 6.47 -4.34
CA MET A 21 5.15 6.51 -5.80
C MET A 21 6.28 7.40 -6.35
N GLU A 22 6.48 8.56 -5.77
CA GLU A 22 7.51 9.51 -6.17
C GLU A 22 8.65 9.60 -5.16
N GLY A 23 8.65 8.69 -4.20
CA GLY A 23 9.66 8.67 -3.14
C GLY A 23 9.16 9.29 -1.85
N ALA A 24 9.32 8.57 -0.75
CA ALA A 24 8.93 9.03 0.57
C ALA A 24 9.85 8.43 1.62
N ASN A 25 10.16 9.18 2.65
CA ASN A 25 10.91 8.62 3.78
C ASN A 25 9.96 7.87 4.73
N LYS A 26 10.54 7.15 5.68
CA LYS A 26 9.75 6.34 6.61
C LYS A 26 8.75 7.16 7.41
N THR A 27 9.14 8.34 7.86
CA THR A 27 8.28 9.21 8.65
C THR A 27 7.04 9.63 7.86
N GLN A 28 7.23 9.99 6.58
CA GLN A 28 6.13 10.34 5.71
C GLN A 28 5.17 9.16 5.51
N ILE A 29 5.72 7.97 5.35
CA ILE A 29 4.91 6.75 5.18
C ILE A 29 4.10 6.47 6.45
N VAL A 30 4.75 6.54 7.62
CA VAL A 30 4.07 6.32 8.90
C VAL A 30 2.92 7.31 9.09
N TYR A 31 3.17 8.58 8.84
CA TYR A 31 2.17 9.63 9.00
C TYR A 31 1.03 9.50 8.00
N ASN A 32 1.37 9.38 6.72
CA ASN A 32 0.36 9.42 5.66
C ASN A 32 -0.46 8.13 5.59
N ALA A 33 0.12 7.00 5.95
CA ALA A 33 -0.61 5.74 6.01
C ALA A 33 -1.26 5.49 7.38
N ASN A 34 -1.05 6.40 8.33
CA ASN A 34 -1.59 6.28 9.69
C ASN A 34 -1.19 4.96 10.33
N LEU A 35 0.10 4.65 10.31
CA LEU A 35 0.67 3.45 10.90
C LEU A 35 1.59 3.84 12.06
N ASN A 36 1.92 2.87 12.91
CA ASN A 36 3.03 3.04 13.83
C ASN A 36 4.32 2.55 13.14
N PHE A 37 5.49 2.89 13.73
CA PHE A 37 6.77 2.54 13.13
C PHE A 37 7.01 1.03 13.06
N ILE A 38 6.54 0.28 14.04
CA ILE A 38 6.71 -1.17 14.05
C ILE A 38 5.98 -1.82 12.87
N THR A 39 4.73 -1.44 12.68
CA THR A 39 3.92 -1.95 11.57
C THR A 39 4.48 -1.50 10.23
N ALA A 40 4.86 -0.23 10.12
CA ALA A 40 5.45 0.30 8.90
C ALA A 40 6.71 -0.46 8.51
N ASN A 41 7.59 -0.74 9.47
CA ASN A 41 8.81 -1.51 9.22
C ASN A 41 8.50 -2.90 8.68
N LYS A 42 7.52 -3.58 9.25
CA LYS A 42 7.12 -4.92 8.78
C LYS A 42 6.66 -4.89 7.33
N TYR A 43 5.82 -3.91 6.99
CA TYR A 43 5.32 -3.77 5.62
C TYR A 43 6.45 -3.40 4.66
N LEU A 44 7.30 -2.44 5.03
CA LEU A 44 8.41 -2.03 4.17
C LEU A 44 9.38 -3.18 3.91
N ASP A 45 9.73 -3.95 4.94
CA ASP A 45 10.60 -5.13 4.77
C ASP A 45 9.97 -6.14 3.81
N MET A 46 8.70 -6.42 3.98
CA MET A 46 7.97 -7.34 3.10
C MET A 46 7.94 -6.84 1.66
N LEU A 47 7.64 -5.55 1.48
CA LEU A 47 7.51 -4.96 0.15
C LEU A 47 8.85 -4.90 -0.57
N ILE A 48 9.93 -4.65 0.15
CA ILE A 48 11.29 -4.70 -0.42
C ILE A 48 11.63 -6.13 -0.87
N LYS A 49 11.33 -7.12 -0.04
CA LYS A 49 11.58 -8.53 -0.37
C LYS A 49 10.82 -8.97 -1.62
N LYS A 50 9.62 -8.41 -1.82
CA LYS A 50 8.78 -8.73 -2.98
C LYS A 50 9.09 -7.84 -4.18
N ASN A 51 10.06 -6.95 -4.08
CA ASN A 51 10.42 -6.00 -5.13
C ASN A 51 9.30 -5.05 -5.53
N LEU A 52 8.40 -4.75 -4.62
CA LEU A 52 7.33 -3.79 -4.84
C LEU A 52 7.76 -2.37 -4.48
N ILE A 53 8.72 -2.26 -3.58
CA ILE A 53 9.35 -1.01 -3.17
C ILE A 53 10.86 -1.22 -3.17
N LYS A 54 11.60 -0.17 -3.49
CA LYS A 54 13.05 -0.15 -3.34
C LYS A 54 13.45 1.00 -2.43
N LYS A 55 14.55 0.83 -1.71
CA LYS A 55 15.11 1.88 -0.87
C LYS A 55 16.25 2.55 -1.61
N LYS A 56 16.20 3.88 -1.68
CA LYS A 56 17.27 4.68 -2.30
C LYS A 56 17.64 5.80 -1.34
N GLY A 57 18.80 5.68 -0.68
CA GLY A 57 19.16 6.58 0.39
C GLY A 57 18.19 6.43 1.56
N ASP A 58 17.60 7.54 2.00
CA ASP A 58 16.61 7.53 3.06
C ASP A 58 15.16 7.46 2.54
N LYS A 59 14.98 7.28 1.24
CA LYS A 59 13.65 7.25 0.62
C LYS A 59 13.28 5.86 0.13
N TYR A 60 11.99 5.60 0.18
CA TYR A 60 11.36 4.39 -0.36
C TYR A 60 10.61 4.78 -1.62
N ILE A 61 10.80 4.03 -2.69
CA ILE A 61 10.22 4.34 -4.00
C ILE A 61 9.51 3.10 -4.53
N THR A 62 8.27 3.27 -4.97
CA THR A 62 7.50 2.19 -5.59
C THR A 62 8.12 1.81 -6.93
N THR A 63 8.36 0.52 -7.12
CA THR A 63 8.95 -0.02 -8.35
C THR A 63 7.88 -0.17 -9.43
N GLU A 64 8.30 -0.49 -10.66
CA GLU A 64 7.36 -0.81 -11.73
C GLU A 64 6.48 -2.00 -11.36
N ARG A 65 7.06 -3.00 -10.69
CA ARG A 65 6.30 -4.14 -10.19
C ARG A 65 5.25 -3.70 -9.15
N GLY A 66 5.61 -2.73 -8.30
CA GLY A 66 4.67 -2.16 -7.33
C GLY A 66 3.52 -1.45 -8.00
N LYS A 67 3.79 -0.70 -9.06
CA LYS A 67 2.74 -0.03 -9.86
C LYS A 67 1.80 -1.04 -10.50
N THR A 68 2.35 -2.13 -11.02
CA THR A 68 1.55 -3.21 -11.60
C THR A 68 0.65 -3.85 -10.54
N PHE A 69 1.20 -4.09 -9.35
CA PHE A 69 0.42 -4.61 -8.23
C PHE A 69 -0.77 -3.70 -7.91
N GLN A 70 -0.54 -2.39 -7.85
CA GLN A 70 -1.63 -1.43 -7.58
C GLN A 70 -2.73 -1.48 -8.61
N LYS A 71 -2.37 -1.58 -9.88
CA LYS A 71 -3.36 -1.68 -10.96
C LYS A 71 -4.21 -2.94 -10.83
N LEU A 72 -3.57 -4.06 -10.54
CA LEU A 72 -4.27 -5.34 -10.34
C LEU A 72 -5.19 -5.30 -9.13
N ALA A 73 -4.71 -4.73 -8.03
CA ALA A 73 -5.52 -4.63 -6.81
C ALA A 73 -6.77 -3.78 -7.04
N LYS A 74 -6.63 -2.65 -7.73
CA LYS A 74 -7.77 -1.80 -8.06
C LYS A 74 -8.76 -2.50 -8.98
N THR A 75 -8.27 -3.24 -9.95
CA THR A 75 -9.11 -4.02 -10.86
C THR A 75 -9.91 -5.07 -10.10
N LEU A 76 -9.28 -5.78 -9.18
CA LEU A 76 -9.95 -6.78 -8.36
C LEU A 76 -11.04 -6.16 -7.48
N GLU A 77 -10.78 -5.00 -6.90
CA GLU A 77 -11.76 -4.27 -6.10
C GLU A 77 -12.98 -3.91 -6.94
N LEU A 78 -12.78 -3.41 -8.14
CA LEU A 78 -13.86 -3.05 -9.05
C LEU A 78 -14.67 -4.29 -9.44
N ASP A 79 -14.01 -5.39 -9.71
CA ASP A 79 -14.68 -6.64 -10.06
C ASP A 79 -15.53 -7.17 -8.91
N LEU A 80 -15.03 -7.08 -7.68
CA LEU A 80 -15.78 -7.49 -6.50
C LEU A 80 -17.01 -6.61 -6.30
N ASP A 81 -16.87 -5.30 -6.47
CA ASP A 81 -17.99 -4.37 -6.37
C ASP A 81 -19.06 -4.67 -7.42
N ASN A 82 -18.64 -4.97 -8.65
CA ASN A 82 -19.57 -5.33 -9.71
C ASN A 82 -20.30 -6.63 -9.40
N ASN A 83 -19.61 -7.61 -8.85
CA ASN A 83 -20.22 -8.88 -8.47
C ASN A 83 -21.26 -8.70 -7.38
N GLU A 84 -21.03 -7.81 -6.43
CA GLU A 84 -21.99 -7.50 -5.39
C GLU A 84 -23.28 -6.91 -5.96
N LYS A 85 -23.17 -6.14 -7.02
CA LYS A 85 -24.32 -5.50 -7.65
C LYS A 85 -25.19 -6.47 -8.45
N ILE A 86 -24.67 -7.63 -8.79
CA ILE A 86 -25.40 -8.62 -9.58
C ILE A 86 -26.33 -9.45 -8.72
N ILE A 87 -26.15 -9.45 -7.45
CA ILE A 87 -27.02 -10.15 -6.52
C ILE A 87 -28.27 -9.30 -6.23
#